data_cd2bc7d92b1dde0f6f981113e7365cd9
#
_entry.id   cd2bc7d92b1dde0f6f981113e7365cd9
#
_cell.length_a   1.000
_cell.length_b   1.000
_cell.length_c   1.000
_cell.angle_alpha   90.00
_cell.angle_beta   90.00
_cell.angle_gamma   90.00
#
_symmetry.space_group_name_H-M   'P 1'
#
loop_
_entity.id
_entity.type
_entity.pdbx_description
1 polymer ?
#
loop_
_entity_poly.entity_id
_entity_poly.type
_entity_poly.pdbx_seq_one_letter_code
_entity_poly.pdbx_strand_id
1 'polypeptide(L)'
;MIKTEYYKDLTKMNTFGMKVKARCFMEYDSVADLVDIEFEDLARPVLHIGGGSNLLFTDDFKGTVLHSRINFIEILDVPGNTDTSCHPEHSEESPTPVLVSVGAGVIFDDFCDWAAKEGLWGAENLSYIPGEVGASAIQNIGAYGVEVKDIIHKVYCYDTVEEEFVSFSLEECGYGYRDSIFKKPEIKGRYIVTHVVFALSREAKPQLGYGHLRDAVMASVAGVSDDPRLLQRHPLAEGGMSQETPATEAHDPRVTPAVIRRVIIKIRKEKLPEPSVMGSAGSFFMNPVISADHYQKIEAAAKAELGVDYKVPHYDLPDGTVKVPAAWMIEQCGWKGKRSGGAAVYDKQPLVIVNYTGDAYPEEIIGLERRIIASVKAKFGVELHPEVDHI
;
A
#
# COMPACT_ATOMS: atom_id res chain seq x y z
N MET A 1 -17.28 -18.88 -12.67
CA MET A 1 -16.76 -20.12 -13.35
C MET A 1 -15.26 -20.21 -13.10
N ILE A 2 -14.78 -21.39 -12.66
CA ILE A 2 -13.35 -21.60 -12.42
C ILE A 2 -12.62 -21.83 -13.74
N LYS A 3 -11.56 -21.05 -13.98
CA LYS A 3 -10.66 -21.23 -15.12
C LYS A 3 -9.33 -21.79 -14.63
N THR A 4 -8.90 -22.90 -15.19
CA THR A 4 -7.63 -23.55 -14.82
C THR A 4 -6.68 -23.55 -16.01
N GLU A 5 -5.46 -23.06 -15.81
CA GLU A 5 -4.37 -23.10 -16.80
C GLU A 5 -3.14 -23.78 -16.18
N TYR A 6 -2.52 -24.69 -16.91
CA TYR A 6 -1.27 -25.33 -16.50
C TYR A 6 -0.08 -24.63 -17.16
N TYR A 7 1.00 -24.49 -16.41
CA TYR A 7 2.23 -23.81 -16.85
C TYR A 7 1.99 -22.38 -17.33
N LYS A 8 1.06 -21.69 -16.62
CA LYS A 8 0.69 -20.28 -16.89
C LYS A 8 1.90 -19.38 -16.76
N ASP A 9 2.15 -18.57 -17.78
CA ASP A 9 3.10 -17.46 -17.71
C ASP A 9 2.58 -16.36 -16.76
N LEU A 10 3.34 -16.08 -15.70
CA LEU A 10 3.01 -15.09 -14.68
C LEU A 10 3.72 -13.75 -14.90
N THR A 11 4.43 -13.54 -16.01
CA THR A 11 5.16 -12.29 -16.27
C THR A 11 4.29 -11.05 -16.13
N LYS A 12 3.03 -11.13 -16.56
CA LYS A 12 2.03 -10.05 -16.44
C LYS A 12 1.22 -10.09 -15.13
N MET A 13 1.43 -11.09 -14.31
CA MET A 13 0.76 -11.28 -13.02
C MET A 13 1.66 -10.89 -11.84
N ASN A 14 2.79 -10.25 -12.11
CA ASN A 14 3.66 -9.63 -11.12
C ASN A 14 4.22 -8.33 -11.68
N THR A 15 4.22 -7.29 -10.85
CA THR A 15 4.63 -5.94 -11.31
C THR A 15 6.13 -5.78 -11.51
N PHE A 16 6.97 -6.70 -11.00
CA PHE A 16 8.38 -6.76 -11.35
C PHE A 16 8.63 -7.24 -12.79
N GLY A 17 7.62 -7.90 -13.41
CA GLY A 17 7.77 -8.49 -14.73
C GLY A 17 8.75 -9.69 -14.75
N MET A 18 8.88 -10.41 -13.62
CA MET A 18 9.69 -11.63 -13.57
C MET A 18 9.09 -12.69 -14.48
N LYS A 19 9.94 -13.26 -15.34
CA LYS A 19 9.57 -14.28 -16.32
C LYS A 19 9.53 -15.66 -15.66
N VAL A 20 8.41 -15.95 -15.00
CA VAL A 20 8.18 -17.21 -14.28
C VAL A 20 6.84 -17.82 -14.68
N LYS A 21 6.67 -19.11 -14.44
CA LYS A 21 5.44 -19.85 -14.68
C LYS A 21 4.89 -20.45 -13.40
N ALA A 22 3.57 -20.57 -13.29
CA ALA A 22 2.93 -21.40 -12.27
C ALA A 22 2.65 -22.77 -12.86
N ARG A 23 2.88 -23.85 -12.08
CA ARG A 23 2.50 -25.21 -12.47
C ARG A 23 1.00 -25.33 -12.73
N CYS A 24 0.18 -24.73 -11.87
CA CYS A 24 -1.25 -24.59 -12.01
C CYS A 24 -1.66 -23.17 -11.65
N PHE A 25 -2.55 -22.57 -12.43
CA PHE A 25 -3.12 -21.27 -12.18
C PHE A 25 -4.64 -21.38 -12.29
N MET A 26 -5.35 -20.88 -11.27
CA MET A 26 -6.81 -20.93 -11.22
C MET A 26 -7.36 -19.53 -10.94
N GLU A 27 -8.30 -19.10 -11.77
CA GLU A 27 -9.13 -17.90 -11.54
C GLU A 27 -10.55 -18.32 -11.21
N TYR A 28 -11.18 -17.60 -10.29
CA TYR A 28 -12.58 -17.79 -9.92
C TYR A 28 -13.29 -16.42 -9.88
N ASP A 29 -14.52 -16.37 -10.41
CA ASP A 29 -15.27 -15.14 -10.64
C ASP A 29 -16.26 -14.82 -9.50
N SER A 30 -16.55 -15.79 -8.62
CA SER A 30 -17.54 -15.65 -7.56
C SER A 30 -17.15 -16.40 -6.28
N VAL A 31 -17.84 -16.06 -5.19
CA VAL A 31 -17.73 -16.79 -3.92
C VAL A 31 -18.18 -18.25 -4.07
N ALA A 32 -19.21 -18.51 -4.90
CA ALA A 32 -19.66 -19.87 -5.17
C ALA A 32 -18.57 -20.71 -5.89
N ASP A 33 -17.89 -20.10 -6.88
CA ASP A 33 -16.76 -20.76 -7.53
C ASP A 33 -15.63 -21.07 -6.54
N LEU A 34 -15.37 -20.19 -5.56
CA LEU A 34 -14.33 -20.42 -4.55
C LEU A 34 -14.64 -21.63 -3.67
N VAL A 35 -15.92 -21.80 -3.28
CA VAL A 35 -16.39 -22.96 -2.50
C VAL A 35 -16.27 -24.28 -3.28
N ASP A 36 -16.41 -24.22 -4.61
CA ASP A 36 -16.28 -25.40 -5.49
C ASP A 36 -14.81 -25.84 -5.70
N ILE A 37 -13.83 -25.14 -5.10
CA ILE A 37 -12.43 -25.54 -5.19
C ILE A 37 -12.11 -26.60 -4.12
N GLU A 38 -11.76 -27.80 -4.54
CA GLU A 38 -11.26 -28.87 -3.68
C GLU A 38 -9.82 -28.55 -3.25
N PHE A 39 -9.65 -27.82 -2.12
CA PHE A 39 -8.34 -27.34 -1.65
C PHE A 39 -7.36 -28.46 -1.32
N GLU A 40 -7.84 -29.64 -0.96
CA GLU A 40 -7.02 -30.82 -0.67
C GLU A 40 -6.33 -31.37 -1.93
N ASP A 41 -6.97 -31.25 -3.08
CA ASP A 41 -6.48 -31.76 -4.37
C ASP A 41 -5.51 -30.80 -5.08
N LEU A 42 -5.35 -29.57 -4.57
CA LEU A 42 -4.48 -28.58 -5.19
C LEU A 42 -3.01 -28.97 -5.07
N ALA A 43 -2.26 -28.80 -6.16
CA ALA A 43 -0.81 -28.94 -6.14
C ALA A 43 -0.19 -27.94 -5.16
N ARG A 44 0.54 -28.45 -4.19
CA ARG A 44 1.20 -27.62 -3.16
C ARG A 44 2.57 -27.10 -3.63
N PRO A 45 3.03 -25.94 -3.16
CA PRO A 45 2.31 -25.01 -2.27
C PRO A 45 1.16 -24.28 -3.00
N VAL A 46 0.18 -23.78 -2.23
CA VAL A 46 -0.89 -22.92 -2.75
C VAL A 46 -0.57 -21.47 -2.41
N LEU A 47 -0.67 -20.59 -3.40
CA LEU A 47 -0.46 -19.16 -3.25
C LEU A 47 -1.67 -18.42 -3.81
N HIS A 48 -2.35 -17.64 -2.97
CA HIS A 48 -3.38 -16.71 -3.43
C HIS A 48 -2.74 -15.35 -3.72
N ILE A 49 -2.91 -14.85 -4.94
CA ILE A 49 -2.38 -13.55 -5.37
C ILE A 49 -3.52 -12.58 -5.70
N GLY A 50 -3.27 -11.29 -5.54
CA GLY A 50 -4.00 -10.23 -6.21
C GLY A 50 -3.23 -9.76 -7.44
N GLY A 51 -3.16 -8.46 -7.70
CA GLY A 51 -2.42 -7.90 -8.85
C GLY A 51 -0.90 -8.10 -8.84
N GLY A 52 -0.34 -8.92 -7.94
CA GLY A 52 1.09 -9.26 -7.89
C GLY A 52 2.01 -8.06 -7.65
N SER A 53 1.52 -7.00 -7.02
CA SER A 53 2.22 -5.72 -6.87
C SER A 53 3.21 -5.67 -5.70
N ASN A 54 3.25 -6.71 -4.86
CA ASN A 54 4.16 -6.81 -3.72
C ASN A 54 4.90 -8.16 -3.68
N LEU A 55 5.11 -8.78 -4.85
CA LEU A 55 5.73 -10.10 -4.96
C LEU A 55 7.00 -10.05 -5.79
N LEU A 56 8.04 -10.77 -5.36
CA LEU A 56 9.22 -11.11 -6.14
C LEU A 56 9.27 -12.64 -6.31
N PHE A 57 8.89 -13.12 -7.48
CA PHE A 57 9.08 -14.53 -7.82
C PHE A 57 10.56 -14.82 -8.05
N THR A 58 11.07 -15.85 -7.37
CA THR A 58 12.50 -16.25 -7.42
C THR A 58 12.77 -17.43 -8.34
N ASP A 59 11.74 -18.20 -8.71
CA ASP A 59 11.75 -19.32 -9.65
C ASP A 59 10.32 -19.56 -10.16
N ASP A 60 10.14 -20.52 -11.07
CA ASP A 60 8.84 -21.04 -11.45
C ASP A 60 8.10 -21.58 -10.22
N PHE A 61 6.85 -21.18 -10.06
CA PHE A 61 6.03 -21.63 -8.94
C PHE A 61 5.54 -23.07 -9.15
N LYS A 62 6.04 -23.99 -8.33
CA LYS A 62 5.81 -25.45 -8.51
C LYS A 62 4.42 -25.92 -8.09
N GLY A 63 3.62 -25.06 -7.47
CA GLY A 63 2.30 -25.35 -6.93
C GLY A 63 1.15 -24.72 -7.70
N THR A 64 0.07 -24.41 -6.97
CA THR A 64 -1.14 -23.77 -7.50
C THR A 64 -1.19 -22.30 -7.09
N VAL A 65 -1.33 -21.40 -8.07
CA VAL A 65 -1.63 -19.99 -7.86
C VAL A 65 -3.14 -19.78 -8.03
N LEU A 66 -3.78 -19.16 -7.05
CA LEU A 66 -5.18 -18.76 -7.07
C LEU A 66 -5.29 -17.26 -7.27
N HIS A 67 -6.24 -16.81 -8.08
CA HIS A 67 -6.51 -15.40 -8.33
C HIS A 67 -8.02 -15.12 -8.28
N SER A 68 -8.42 -14.16 -7.46
CA SER A 68 -9.81 -13.75 -7.34
C SER A 68 -10.20 -12.77 -8.45
N ARG A 69 -11.35 -13.04 -9.09
CA ARG A 69 -12.02 -12.13 -10.02
C ARG A 69 -13.35 -11.64 -9.46
N ILE A 70 -13.58 -11.78 -8.15
CA ILE A 70 -14.78 -11.26 -7.49
C ILE A 70 -14.78 -9.75 -7.62
N ASN A 71 -15.66 -9.23 -8.48
CA ASN A 71 -15.64 -7.83 -8.90
C ASN A 71 -17.04 -7.20 -8.76
N PHE A 72 -17.24 -6.45 -7.68
CA PHE A 72 -18.41 -5.63 -7.43
C PHE A 72 -18.08 -4.47 -6.48
N ILE A 73 -18.83 -3.38 -6.54
CA ILE A 73 -18.80 -2.26 -5.58
C ILE A 73 -20.26 -1.91 -5.29
N GLU A 74 -20.68 -2.06 -4.03
CA GLU A 74 -22.07 -1.88 -3.62
C GLU A 74 -22.15 -1.08 -2.33
N ILE A 75 -23.02 -0.05 -2.29
CA ILE A 75 -23.37 0.65 -1.06
C ILE A 75 -24.34 -0.24 -0.30
N LEU A 76 -24.03 -0.50 0.98
CA LEU A 76 -24.90 -1.29 1.84
C LEU A 76 -25.99 -0.41 2.46
N ASP A 77 -27.24 -0.84 2.31
CA ASP A 77 -28.37 -0.22 3.03
C ASP A 77 -28.29 -0.58 4.50
N VAL A 78 -27.95 0.37 5.36
CA VAL A 78 -28.03 0.19 6.82
C VAL A 78 -29.45 0.52 7.24
N PRO A 79 -30.22 -0.45 7.80
CA PRO A 79 -31.54 -0.15 8.32
C PRO A 79 -31.45 0.91 9.42
N GLY A 80 -32.05 2.07 9.20
CA GLY A 80 -32.02 3.26 10.07
C GLY A 80 -31.57 4.55 9.39
N ASN A 81 -31.08 4.50 8.15
CA ASN A 81 -30.55 5.66 7.42
C ASN A 81 -31.56 6.24 6.38
N THR A 82 -32.85 5.83 6.45
CA THR A 82 -33.92 6.35 5.60
C THR A 82 -34.81 7.33 6.34
N ASP A 83 -34.27 8.45 6.84
CA ASP A 83 -35.15 9.55 7.22
C ASP A 83 -34.56 10.90 6.81
N THR A 84 -34.96 11.33 5.60
CA THR A 84 -34.82 12.70 5.12
C THR A 84 -36.05 13.55 5.52
N SER A 85 -36.65 13.28 6.69
CA SER A 85 -37.74 14.13 7.16
C SER A 85 -37.72 14.29 8.69
N CYS A 86 -37.62 15.54 9.09
CA CYS A 86 -38.08 16.14 10.35
C CYS A 86 -37.13 16.24 11.54
N HIS A 87 -36.76 17.49 11.77
CA HIS A 87 -36.40 18.21 12.99
C HIS A 87 -35.01 18.00 13.61
N PRO A 88 -34.23 19.10 13.73
CA PRO A 88 -32.98 19.12 14.44
C PRO A 88 -33.26 19.39 15.94
N GLU A 89 -33.27 18.39 16.75
CA GLU A 89 -33.03 18.55 18.18
C GLU A 89 -31.69 17.92 18.55
N HIS A 90 -30.82 18.77 19.06
CA HIS A 90 -29.48 18.58 19.56
C HIS A 90 -29.15 17.18 20.10
N SER A 91 -28.46 16.38 19.29
CA SER A 91 -27.49 15.39 19.75
C SER A 91 -26.28 15.48 18.82
N GLU A 92 -25.06 15.62 19.39
CA GLU A 92 -23.80 15.53 18.67
C GLU A 92 -23.59 14.06 18.24
N GLU A 93 -24.41 13.56 17.34
CA GLU A 93 -24.22 12.25 16.73
C GLU A 93 -23.18 12.42 15.61
N SER A 94 -22.07 11.73 15.74
CA SER A 94 -21.10 11.60 14.67
C SER A 94 -21.82 11.11 13.39
N PRO A 95 -21.56 11.71 12.23
CA PRO A 95 -22.28 11.34 11.00
C PRO A 95 -22.08 9.86 10.70
N THR A 96 -23.17 9.19 10.40
CA THR A 96 -23.18 7.75 10.09
C THR A 96 -22.35 7.49 8.84
N PRO A 97 -21.35 6.58 8.89
CA PRO A 97 -20.53 6.27 7.74
C PRO A 97 -21.35 5.59 6.64
N VAL A 98 -20.95 5.81 5.40
CA VAL A 98 -21.47 5.06 4.24
C VAL A 98 -20.68 3.75 4.16
N LEU A 99 -21.36 2.61 4.36
CA LEU A 99 -20.76 1.30 4.23
C LEU A 99 -20.77 0.87 2.76
N VAL A 100 -19.58 0.50 2.25
CA VAL A 100 -19.37 0.07 0.88
C VAL A 100 -18.75 -1.30 0.86
N SER A 101 -19.43 -2.29 0.30
CA SER A 101 -18.92 -3.65 0.09
C SER A 101 -18.21 -3.74 -1.25
N VAL A 102 -16.96 -4.22 -1.24
CA VAL A 102 -16.13 -4.26 -2.44
C VAL A 102 -15.48 -5.64 -2.58
N GLY A 103 -15.66 -6.27 -3.73
CA GLY A 103 -15.11 -7.58 -4.06
C GLY A 103 -13.58 -7.59 -4.05
N ALA A 104 -12.99 -8.70 -3.62
CA ALA A 104 -11.55 -8.84 -3.43
C ALA A 104 -10.72 -8.66 -4.71
N GLY A 105 -11.28 -8.96 -5.88
CA GLY A 105 -10.65 -8.84 -7.20
C GLY A 105 -10.82 -7.45 -7.84
N VAL A 106 -11.47 -6.49 -7.18
CA VAL A 106 -11.56 -5.10 -7.65
C VAL A 106 -10.17 -4.46 -7.56
N ILE A 107 -9.73 -3.79 -8.62
CA ILE A 107 -8.51 -2.97 -8.59
C ILE A 107 -8.70 -1.86 -7.56
N PHE A 108 -7.78 -1.76 -6.60
CA PHE A 108 -7.95 -0.83 -5.46
C PHE A 108 -8.05 0.64 -5.91
N ASP A 109 -7.32 1.01 -6.96
CA ASP A 109 -7.41 2.37 -7.52
C ASP A 109 -8.75 2.66 -8.21
N ASP A 110 -9.41 1.64 -8.80
CA ASP A 110 -10.75 1.77 -9.36
C ASP A 110 -11.80 2.00 -8.26
N PHE A 111 -11.63 1.35 -7.10
CA PHE A 111 -12.44 1.64 -5.91
C PHE A 111 -12.23 3.09 -5.42
N CYS A 112 -10.98 3.57 -5.35
CA CYS A 112 -10.70 4.97 -4.98
C CYS A 112 -11.31 5.96 -5.97
N ASP A 113 -11.30 5.65 -7.26
CA ASP A 113 -11.90 6.48 -8.31
C ASP A 113 -13.43 6.52 -8.21
N TRP A 114 -14.03 5.36 -7.99
CA TRP A 114 -15.47 5.23 -7.76
C TRP A 114 -15.90 6.03 -6.51
N ALA A 115 -15.20 5.86 -5.37
CA ALA A 115 -15.50 6.59 -4.13
C ALA A 115 -15.41 8.12 -4.33
N ALA A 116 -14.38 8.59 -5.05
CA ALA A 116 -14.22 10.00 -5.35
C ALA A 116 -15.35 10.56 -6.27
N LYS A 117 -15.85 9.77 -7.23
CA LYS A 117 -17.00 10.13 -8.09
C LYS A 117 -18.31 10.18 -7.33
N GLU A 118 -18.50 9.30 -6.34
CA GLU A 118 -19.66 9.32 -5.43
C GLU A 118 -19.56 10.43 -4.35
N GLY A 119 -18.47 11.22 -4.34
CA GLY A 119 -18.23 12.27 -3.36
C GLY A 119 -17.95 11.72 -1.94
N LEU A 120 -17.48 10.48 -1.84
CA LEU A 120 -17.15 9.80 -0.58
C LEU A 120 -15.69 10.05 -0.21
N TRP A 121 -15.47 10.37 1.07
CA TRP A 121 -14.17 10.67 1.66
C TRP A 121 -13.58 9.49 2.40
N GLY A 122 -12.26 9.38 2.41
CA GLY A 122 -11.48 8.40 3.15
C GLY A 122 -10.53 7.58 2.27
N ALA A 123 -10.88 7.30 1.02
CA ALA A 123 -10.05 6.50 0.11
C ALA A 123 -9.11 7.34 -0.79
N GLU A 124 -9.30 8.65 -0.88
CA GLU A 124 -8.61 9.54 -1.82
C GLU A 124 -7.08 9.54 -1.66
N ASN A 125 -6.58 9.46 -0.42
CA ASN A 125 -5.13 9.43 -0.14
C ASN A 125 -4.46 8.13 -0.58
N LEU A 126 -5.22 7.05 -0.72
CA LEU A 126 -4.74 5.73 -1.14
C LEU A 126 -4.76 5.53 -2.66
N SER A 127 -5.02 6.61 -3.40
CA SER A 127 -5.11 6.59 -4.88
C SER A 127 -3.81 6.15 -5.54
N TYR A 128 -3.95 5.44 -6.66
CA TYR A 128 -2.84 5.00 -7.50
C TYR A 128 -1.88 4.02 -6.79
N ILE A 129 -2.35 3.32 -5.74
CA ILE A 129 -1.64 2.16 -5.18
C ILE A 129 -2.00 0.96 -6.06
N PRO A 130 -1.01 0.28 -6.66
CA PRO A 130 -1.28 -0.89 -7.47
C PRO A 130 -1.70 -2.08 -6.59
N GLY A 131 -2.54 -2.94 -7.14
CA GLY A 131 -3.05 -4.14 -6.47
C GLY A 131 -4.56 -4.16 -6.37
N GLU A 132 -5.08 -5.15 -5.66
CA GLU A 132 -6.51 -5.43 -5.53
C GLU A 132 -6.98 -5.27 -4.09
N VAL A 133 -8.30 -5.10 -3.92
CA VAL A 133 -8.95 -4.85 -2.63
C VAL A 133 -8.63 -5.95 -1.61
N GLY A 134 -8.69 -7.24 -1.98
CA GLY A 134 -8.36 -8.32 -1.05
C GLY A 134 -6.92 -8.24 -0.54
N ALA A 135 -5.96 -7.99 -1.44
CA ALA A 135 -4.54 -7.83 -1.08
C ALA A 135 -4.30 -6.57 -0.24
N SER A 136 -5.07 -5.50 -0.48
CA SER A 136 -4.95 -4.24 0.28
C SER A 136 -5.25 -4.45 1.77
N ALA A 137 -6.27 -5.24 2.09
CA ALA A 137 -6.63 -5.59 3.46
C ALA A 137 -5.58 -6.48 4.14
N ILE A 138 -5.01 -7.45 3.41
CA ILE A 138 -3.94 -8.32 3.95
C ILE A 138 -2.69 -7.51 4.29
N GLN A 139 -2.27 -6.58 3.41
CA GLN A 139 -1.03 -5.83 3.52
C GLN A 139 -1.13 -4.59 4.42
N ASN A 140 -2.34 -4.17 4.82
CA ASN A 140 -2.58 -2.86 5.40
C ASN A 140 -1.86 -1.76 4.58
N ILE A 141 -2.23 -1.67 3.29
CA ILE A 141 -1.61 -0.67 2.40
C ILE A 141 -1.80 0.74 2.93
N GLY A 142 -0.88 1.63 2.61
CA GLY A 142 -0.98 3.02 3.08
C GLY A 142 -0.12 3.97 2.27
N ALA A 143 -0.60 5.19 2.14
CA ALA A 143 0.09 6.29 1.50
C ALA A 143 -0.43 7.63 2.04
N TYR A 144 0.42 8.65 1.99
CA TYR A 144 0.06 10.04 2.32
C TYR A 144 -0.64 10.20 3.68
N GLY A 145 -0.15 9.46 4.69
CA GLY A 145 -0.62 9.56 6.08
C GLY A 145 -1.89 8.77 6.39
N VAL A 146 -2.42 8.00 5.44
CA VAL A 146 -3.61 7.14 5.59
C VAL A 146 -3.22 5.69 5.36
N GLU A 147 -3.73 4.77 6.16
CA GLU A 147 -3.65 3.33 5.95
C GLU A 147 -5.05 2.77 5.64
N VAL A 148 -5.13 1.66 4.92
CA VAL A 148 -6.43 1.09 4.54
C VAL A 148 -7.27 0.69 5.76
N LYS A 149 -6.64 0.31 6.87
CA LYS A 149 -7.33 0.06 8.15
C LYS A 149 -8.16 1.23 8.65
N ASP A 150 -7.79 2.49 8.28
CA ASP A 150 -8.48 3.69 8.73
C ASP A 150 -9.88 3.82 8.10
N ILE A 151 -10.13 3.06 7.02
CA ILE A 151 -11.41 3.02 6.31
C ILE A 151 -12.04 1.61 6.26
N ILE A 152 -11.36 0.55 6.75
CA ILE A 152 -11.96 -0.78 6.83
C ILE A 152 -12.97 -0.82 7.96
N HIS A 153 -14.18 -1.31 7.67
CA HIS A 153 -15.19 -1.68 8.65
C HIS A 153 -15.11 -3.17 8.98
N LYS A 154 -15.00 -4.03 7.96
CA LYS A 154 -14.98 -5.49 8.14
C LYS A 154 -14.34 -6.20 6.95
N VAL A 155 -13.62 -7.29 7.21
CA VAL A 155 -13.02 -8.15 6.18
C VAL A 155 -13.74 -9.49 6.17
N TYR A 156 -14.22 -9.93 5.03
CA TYR A 156 -14.88 -11.21 4.84
C TYR A 156 -13.96 -12.19 4.10
N CYS A 157 -13.86 -13.38 4.66
CA CYS A 157 -12.95 -14.40 4.16
C CYS A 157 -13.65 -15.77 4.03
N TYR A 158 -13.06 -16.63 3.21
CA TYR A 158 -13.27 -18.07 3.24
C TYR A 158 -12.11 -18.74 3.96
N ASP A 159 -12.40 -19.52 4.99
CA ASP A 159 -11.42 -20.35 5.69
C ASP A 159 -11.24 -21.65 4.92
N THR A 160 -10.06 -21.87 4.35
CA THR A 160 -9.76 -23.04 3.53
C THR A 160 -9.51 -24.32 4.33
N VAL A 161 -9.46 -24.23 5.66
CA VAL A 161 -9.26 -25.39 6.56
C VAL A 161 -10.58 -25.88 7.13
N GLU A 162 -11.42 -24.95 7.61
CA GLU A 162 -12.74 -25.28 8.18
C GLU A 162 -13.85 -25.26 7.11
N GLU A 163 -13.52 -24.82 5.87
CA GLU A 163 -14.42 -24.72 4.72
C GLU A 163 -15.69 -23.88 5.00
N GLU A 164 -15.50 -22.78 5.75
CA GLU A 164 -16.60 -21.91 6.13
C GLU A 164 -16.29 -20.42 5.87
N PHE A 165 -17.37 -19.62 5.81
CA PHE A 165 -17.24 -18.18 5.71
C PHE A 165 -17.05 -17.57 7.09
N VAL A 166 -16.02 -16.76 7.21
CA VAL A 166 -15.68 -16.02 8.42
C VAL A 166 -15.57 -14.53 8.12
N SER A 167 -15.72 -13.72 9.14
CA SER A 167 -15.49 -12.28 9.01
C SER A 167 -14.68 -11.76 10.19
N PHE A 168 -13.82 -10.79 9.92
CA PHE A 168 -12.96 -10.17 10.91
C PHE A 168 -13.34 -8.70 11.06
N SER A 169 -13.61 -8.27 12.29
CA SER A 169 -13.69 -6.85 12.63
C SER A 169 -12.32 -6.17 12.49
N LEU A 170 -12.31 -4.84 12.53
CA LEU A 170 -11.06 -4.08 12.50
C LEU A 170 -10.08 -4.51 13.61
N GLU A 171 -10.59 -4.77 14.81
CA GLU A 171 -9.79 -5.21 15.96
C GLU A 171 -9.21 -6.61 15.75
N GLU A 172 -10.02 -7.54 15.26
CA GLU A 172 -9.62 -8.92 14.99
C GLU A 172 -8.58 -9.01 13.86
N CYS A 173 -8.58 -8.07 12.91
CA CYS A 173 -7.54 -7.99 11.89
C CYS A 173 -6.15 -7.67 12.45
N GLY A 174 -6.03 -7.16 13.68
CA GLY A 174 -4.76 -6.92 14.37
C GLY A 174 -3.77 -6.07 13.58
N TYR A 175 -4.26 -5.04 12.89
CA TYR A 175 -3.46 -4.22 11.98
C TYR A 175 -2.32 -3.50 12.68
N GLY A 176 -1.13 -3.63 12.10
CA GLY A 176 0.07 -2.85 12.39
C GLY A 176 0.61 -2.17 11.13
N TYR A 177 1.77 -1.50 11.27
CA TYR A 177 2.45 -0.89 10.13
C TYR A 177 2.86 -1.97 9.12
N ARG A 178 2.20 -2.01 7.95
CA ARG A 178 2.38 -3.04 6.91
C ARG A 178 2.16 -4.47 7.44
N ASP A 179 1.32 -4.63 8.45
CA ASP A 179 1.08 -5.90 9.12
C ASP A 179 -0.40 -6.12 9.42
N SER A 180 -0.79 -7.39 9.46
CA SER A 180 -2.11 -7.88 9.83
C SER A 180 -2.01 -9.32 10.33
N ILE A 181 -3.09 -9.84 10.94
CA ILE A 181 -3.15 -11.27 11.31
C ILE A 181 -2.91 -12.18 10.13
N PHE A 182 -3.37 -11.80 8.92
CA PHE A 182 -3.28 -12.62 7.70
C PHE A 182 -1.84 -12.88 7.23
N LYS A 183 -0.87 -12.09 7.71
CA LYS A 183 0.56 -12.25 7.41
C LYS A 183 1.28 -13.15 8.41
N LYS A 184 0.66 -13.50 9.53
CA LYS A 184 1.27 -14.35 10.55
C LYS A 184 1.53 -15.75 10.00
N PRO A 185 2.71 -16.34 10.22
CA PRO A 185 3.10 -17.62 9.64
C PRO A 185 2.09 -18.75 9.90
N GLU A 186 1.41 -18.73 11.07
CA GLU A 186 0.50 -19.77 11.52
C GLU A 186 -0.79 -19.82 10.70
N ILE A 187 -1.18 -18.69 10.10
CA ILE A 187 -2.45 -18.56 9.35
C ILE A 187 -2.26 -18.03 7.93
N LYS A 188 -1.01 -17.72 7.53
CA LYS A 188 -0.71 -17.25 6.16
C LYS A 188 -1.23 -18.26 5.12
N GLY A 189 -2.12 -17.78 4.25
CA GLY A 189 -2.73 -18.61 3.19
C GLY A 189 -3.95 -19.43 3.62
N ARG A 190 -4.35 -19.43 4.90
CA ARG A 190 -5.57 -20.06 5.38
C ARG A 190 -6.83 -19.29 4.97
N TYR A 191 -6.82 -17.98 5.17
CA TYR A 191 -7.98 -17.12 4.89
C TYR A 191 -7.86 -16.48 3.51
N ILE A 192 -8.83 -16.70 2.66
CA ILE A 192 -8.96 -16.07 1.35
C ILE A 192 -9.99 -14.94 1.46
N VAL A 193 -9.55 -13.69 1.31
CA VAL A 193 -10.46 -12.54 1.33
C VAL A 193 -11.40 -12.61 0.13
N THR A 194 -12.71 -12.57 0.40
CA THR A 194 -13.76 -12.58 -0.62
C THR A 194 -14.23 -11.16 -0.95
N HIS A 195 -14.40 -10.32 0.06
CA HIS A 195 -14.73 -8.90 -0.07
C HIS A 195 -14.37 -8.14 1.21
N VAL A 196 -14.31 -6.83 1.08
CA VAL A 196 -14.04 -5.92 2.20
C VAL A 196 -15.17 -4.89 2.28
N VAL A 197 -15.68 -4.65 3.49
CA VAL A 197 -16.61 -3.54 3.74
C VAL A 197 -15.82 -2.36 4.25
N PHE A 198 -15.93 -1.24 3.53
CA PHE A 198 -15.30 0.03 3.89
C PHE A 198 -16.32 0.98 4.52
N ALA A 199 -15.88 1.80 5.47
CA ALA A 199 -16.64 2.88 6.09
C ALA A 199 -16.13 4.23 5.58
N LEU A 200 -16.87 4.83 4.66
CA LEU A 200 -16.53 6.11 4.02
C LEU A 200 -17.44 7.23 4.56
N SER A 201 -17.06 8.50 4.33
CA SER A 201 -17.81 9.65 4.82
C SER A 201 -18.35 10.50 3.68
N ARG A 202 -19.59 11.03 3.85
CA ARG A 202 -20.11 12.10 2.98
C ARG A 202 -19.65 13.48 3.45
N GLU A 203 -19.23 13.60 4.70
CA GLU A 203 -18.66 14.83 5.23
C GLU A 203 -17.20 14.98 4.84
N ALA A 204 -16.80 16.20 4.53
CA ALA A 204 -15.44 16.50 4.14
C ALA A 204 -14.47 16.29 5.32
N LYS A 205 -13.54 15.36 5.18
CA LYS A 205 -12.49 15.06 6.16
C LYS A 205 -11.12 14.92 5.47
N PRO A 206 -10.63 15.93 4.75
CA PRO A 206 -9.40 15.83 3.97
C PRO A 206 -8.17 15.61 4.87
N GLN A 207 -7.41 14.57 4.58
CA GLN A 207 -6.14 14.27 5.27
C GLN A 207 -4.97 14.86 4.47
N LEU A 208 -4.62 16.12 4.75
CA LEU A 208 -3.60 16.88 4.02
C LEU A 208 -2.30 17.11 4.79
N GLY A 209 -2.18 16.52 5.98
CA GLY A 209 -1.03 16.75 6.88
C GLY A 209 0.27 16.07 6.45
N TYR A 210 0.28 15.28 5.38
CA TYR A 210 1.45 14.53 4.97
C TYR A 210 2.36 15.33 4.02
N GLY A 211 3.57 15.64 4.44
CA GLY A 211 4.57 16.34 3.63
C GLY A 211 4.04 17.65 3.04
N HIS A 212 4.17 17.79 1.73
CA HIS A 212 3.69 18.99 0.99
C HIS A 212 2.35 18.78 0.29
N LEU A 213 1.57 17.75 0.69
CA LEU A 213 0.29 17.43 0.03
C LEU A 213 -0.69 18.62 0.10
N ARG A 214 -0.79 19.29 1.25
CA ARG A 214 -1.63 20.48 1.43
C ARG A 214 -1.28 21.57 0.41
N ASP A 215 -0.01 21.92 0.30
CA ASP A 215 0.45 22.97 -0.61
C ASP A 215 0.14 22.62 -2.07
N ALA A 216 0.37 21.36 -2.45
CA ALA A 216 0.09 20.88 -3.79
C ALA A 216 -1.41 20.89 -4.13
N VAL A 217 -2.27 20.52 -3.16
CA VAL A 217 -3.73 20.56 -3.31
C VAL A 217 -4.21 22.00 -3.43
N MET A 218 -3.76 22.89 -2.57
CA MET A 218 -4.14 24.31 -2.61
C MET A 218 -3.67 25.00 -3.88
N ALA A 219 -2.48 24.71 -4.37
CA ALA A 219 -1.99 25.19 -5.66
C ALA A 219 -2.86 24.70 -6.83
N SER A 220 -3.27 23.42 -6.80
CA SER A 220 -4.18 22.85 -7.80
C SER A 220 -5.52 23.54 -7.82
N VAL A 221 -6.10 23.83 -6.65
CA VAL A 221 -7.38 24.56 -6.48
C VAL A 221 -7.29 26.02 -6.93
N ALA A 222 -6.13 26.65 -6.70
CA ALA A 222 -5.87 28.03 -7.14
C ALA A 222 -5.60 28.18 -8.64
N GLY A 223 -5.54 27.07 -9.40
CA GLY A 223 -5.20 27.09 -10.82
C GLY A 223 -3.72 27.36 -11.12
N VAL A 224 -2.83 27.27 -10.11
CA VAL A 224 -1.36 27.48 -10.20
C VAL A 224 -0.63 26.13 -10.37
N SER A 225 -1.26 25.17 -11.00
CA SER A 225 -0.91 23.73 -10.90
C SER A 225 0.39 23.29 -11.55
N ASP A 226 1.15 24.17 -12.23
CA ASP A 226 2.32 23.78 -13.03
C ASP A 226 3.66 24.30 -12.53
N ASP A 227 3.80 24.67 -11.24
CA ASP A 227 5.12 25.01 -10.70
C ASP A 227 5.86 23.72 -10.23
N PRO A 228 6.85 23.24 -11.01
CA PRO A 228 7.64 22.06 -10.64
C PRO A 228 8.39 22.24 -9.31
N ARG A 229 8.60 23.48 -8.87
CA ARG A 229 9.33 23.80 -7.63
C ARG A 229 8.54 23.47 -6.38
N LEU A 230 7.19 23.45 -6.43
CA LEU A 230 6.33 23.03 -5.32
C LEU A 230 6.38 21.52 -5.09
N LEU A 231 6.68 20.75 -6.14
CA LEU A 231 6.79 19.30 -6.10
C LEU A 231 8.20 18.81 -5.79
N GLN A 232 9.23 19.65 -5.98
CA GLN A 232 10.65 19.30 -5.82
C GLN A 232 11.25 19.67 -4.45
N ARG A 233 10.53 20.42 -3.59
CA ARG A 233 11.03 20.77 -2.27
C ARG A 233 11.05 19.56 -1.36
N HIS A 234 12.25 18.99 -1.15
CA HIS A 234 12.66 17.86 -0.33
C HIS A 234 12.09 16.50 -0.73
N PRO A 235 12.86 15.71 -1.51
CA PRO A 235 12.49 14.35 -1.90
C PRO A 235 12.52 13.34 -0.75
N LEU A 236 12.97 13.69 0.46
CA LEU A 236 13.26 12.73 1.52
C LEU A 236 12.30 12.77 2.71
N ALA A 237 11.30 13.63 2.71
CA ALA A 237 10.27 13.67 3.75
C ALA A 237 9.07 12.76 3.40
N GLU A 238 9.31 11.50 3.09
CA GLU A 238 8.25 10.51 3.11
C GLU A 238 8.05 10.07 4.57
N GLY A 239 7.01 10.56 5.18
CA GLY A 239 6.49 10.11 6.45
C GLY A 239 6.59 11.11 7.60
N GLY A 240 6.13 12.35 7.53
CA GLY A 240 5.85 13.26 8.63
C GLY A 240 4.36 13.52 8.75
N MET A 241 3.73 12.93 9.75
CA MET A 241 2.57 13.60 10.31
C MET A 241 3.12 14.91 10.92
N SER A 242 2.87 16.05 10.26
CA SER A 242 2.96 17.33 10.94
C SER A 242 1.96 17.29 12.08
N GLN A 243 2.39 17.74 13.26
CA GLN A 243 1.57 17.90 14.46
C GLN A 243 0.18 18.40 14.08
N GLU A 244 -0.81 17.90 14.78
CA GLU A 244 -2.24 18.18 14.71
C GLU A 244 -2.54 19.55 14.12
N THR A 245 -3.12 19.57 12.93
CA THR A 245 -3.76 20.77 12.41
C THR A 245 -5.01 20.99 13.28
N PRO A 246 -5.21 22.20 13.86
CA PRO A 246 -6.42 22.47 14.61
C PRO A 246 -7.65 22.15 13.75
N ALA A 247 -8.59 21.41 14.30
CA ALA A 247 -9.82 20.95 13.65
C ALA A 247 -10.81 22.07 13.25
N THR A 248 -10.36 23.30 13.09
CA THR A 248 -11.22 24.50 12.96
C THR A 248 -10.93 25.40 11.76
N GLU A 249 -10.06 25.02 10.81
CA GLU A 249 -10.01 25.75 9.55
C GLU A 249 -11.16 25.28 8.64
N ALA A 250 -12.05 26.21 8.29
CA ALA A 250 -13.15 25.97 7.37
C ALA A 250 -12.62 25.29 6.10
N HIS A 251 -13.14 24.11 5.79
CA HIS A 251 -12.78 23.35 4.60
C HIS A 251 -13.09 24.17 3.34
N ASP A 252 -12.09 24.40 2.48
CA ASP A 252 -12.31 25.01 1.17
C ASP A 252 -13.21 24.07 0.32
N PRO A 253 -14.43 24.47 -0.05
CA PRO A 253 -15.38 23.59 -0.77
C PRO A 253 -14.88 23.16 -2.15
N ARG A 254 -13.83 23.77 -2.68
CA ARG A 254 -13.17 23.38 -3.93
C ARG A 254 -12.24 22.18 -3.75
N VAL A 255 -11.83 21.88 -2.53
CA VAL A 255 -11.06 20.66 -2.20
C VAL A 255 -12.04 19.50 -2.10
N THR A 256 -11.98 18.58 -3.02
CA THR A 256 -12.85 17.39 -3.11
C THR A 256 -11.99 16.12 -3.17
N PRO A 257 -12.53 14.92 -2.89
CA PRO A 257 -11.80 13.66 -3.06
C PRO A 257 -11.17 13.55 -4.45
N ALA A 258 -11.87 13.96 -5.49
CA ALA A 258 -11.39 13.93 -6.87
C ALA A 258 -10.19 14.89 -7.11
N VAL A 259 -10.16 16.05 -6.44
CA VAL A 259 -9.02 16.98 -6.51
C VAL A 259 -7.80 16.39 -5.82
N ILE A 260 -7.97 15.86 -4.60
CA ILE A 260 -6.87 15.24 -3.84
C ILE A 260 -6.30 14.05 -4.62
N ARG A 261 -7.18 13.16 -5.11
CA ARG A 261 -6.81 12.01 -5.95
C ARG A 261 -5.95 12.45 -7.15
N ARG A 262 -6.41 13.44 -7.91
CA ARG A 262 -5.67 13.96 -9.08
C ARG A 262 -4.26 14.44 -8.72
N VAL A 263 -4.12 15.17 -7.61
CA VAL A 263 -2.83 15.68 -7.11
C VAL A 263 -1.93 14.52 -6.71
N ILE A 264 -2.45 13.55 -5.96
CA ILE A 264 -1.68 12.37 -5.52
C ILE A 264 -1.21 11.56 -6.71
N ILE A 265 -2.07 11.28 -7.69
CA ILE A 265 -1.69 10.56 -8.91
C ILE A 265 -0.54 11.28 -9.64
N LYS A 266 -0.62 12.64 -9.76
CA LYS A 266 0.45 13.43 -10.38
C LYS A 266 1.76 13.25 -9.62
N ILE A 267 1.75 13.42 -8.29
CA ILE A 267 2.94 13.26 -7.44
C ILE A 267 3.53 11.85 -7.58
N ARG A 268 2.68 10.81 -7.54
CA ARG A 268 3.13 9.41 -7.65
C ARG A 268 3.76 9.11 -9.00
N LYS A 269 3.15 9.54 -10.10
CA LYS A 269 3.69 9.37 -11.46
C LYS A 269 5.05 10.06 -11.65
N GLU A 270 5.28 11.17 -10.96
CA GLU A 270 6.58 11.86 -11.02
C GLU A 270 7.68 11.14 -10.21
N LYS A 271 7.29 10.50 -9.08
CA LYS A 271 8.23 9.88 -8.13
C LYS A 271 8.46 8.39 -8.34
N LEU A 272 7.46 7.65 -8.81
CA LEU A 272 7.50 6.20 -8.92
C LEU A 272 7.63 5.76 -10.38
N PRO A 273 8.31 4.63 -10.65
CA PRO A 273 8.30 4.05 -11.97
C PRO A 273 6.91 3.52 -12.32
N GLU A 274 6.53 3.64 -13.58
CA GLU A 274 5.34 2.96 -14.10
C GLU A 274 5.68 1.47 -14.28
N PRO A 275 5.02 0.53 -13.57
CA PRO A 275 5.39 -0.88 -13.61
C PRO A 275 5.33 -1.51 -15.00
N SER A 276 4.46 -1.02 -15.88
CA SER A 276 4.37 -1.47 -17.29
C SER A 276 5.56 -1.06 -18.14
N VAL A 277 6.32 -0.06 -17.70
CA VAL A 277 7.52 0.45 -18.39
C VAL A 277 8.79 -0.05 -17.71
N MET A 278 8.80 -0.06 -16.38
CA MET A 278 9.95 -0.48 -15.59
C MET A 278 9.45 -1.26 -14.37
N GLY A 279 9.59 -2.58 -14.41
CA GLY A 279 9.05 -3.48 -13.39
C GLY A 279 9.56 -3.17 -11.99
N SER A 280 8.64 -3.15 -11.01
CA SER A 280 8.95 -2.95 -9.59
C SER A 280 7.78 -3.42 -8.72
N ALA A 281 8.01 -3.58 -7.42
CA ALA A 281 6.95 -3.86 -6.44
C ALA A 281 6.75 -2.67 -5.47
N GLY A 282 6.89 -1.43 -5.95
CA GLY A 282 6.80 -0.24 -5.10
C GLY A 282 7.98 -0.12 -4.14
N SER A 283 7.70 0.32 -2.90
CA SER A 283 8.73 0.38 -1.85
C SER A 283 9.23 -1.02 -1.51
N PHE A 284 10.53 -1.25 -1.66
CA PHE A 284 11.11 -2.57 -1.46
C PHE A 284 11.39 -2.89 0.01
N PHE A 285 11.67 -1.86 0.82
CA PHE A 285 11.99 -2.01 2.23
C PHE A 285 11.00 -1.27 3.12
N MET A 286 10.73 -1.82 4.29
CA MET A 286 10.04 -1.12 5.36
C MET A 286 10.92 -0.02 5.94
N ASN A 287 10.29 1.09 6.39
CA ASN A 287 11.00 2.09 7.17
C ASN A 287 11.33 1.52 8.55
N PRO A 288 12.61 1.47 8.95
CA PRO A 288 12.99 0.91 10.23
C PRO A 288 12.53 1.78 11.40
N VAL A 289 12.14 1.09 12.47
CA VAL A 289 11.84 1.69 13.78
C VAL A 289 13.00 1.38 14.72
N ILE A 290 13.60 2.40 15.31
CA ILE A 290 14.77 2.30 16.16
C ILE A 290 14.55 3.03 17.49
N SER A 291 15.38 2.78 18.49
CA SER A 291 15.32 3.51 19.76
C SER A 291 15.75 4.98 19.57
N ALA A 292 15.20 5.88 20.41
CA ALA A 292 15.60 7.29 20.42
C ALA A 292 17.12 7.47 20.58
N ASP A 293 17.77 6.68 21.44
CA ASP A 293 19.23 6.73 21.64
C ASP A 293 20.00 6.35 20.37
N HIS A 294 19.51 5.38 19.61
CA HIS A 294 20.13 5.01 18.34
C HIS A 294 19.95 6.10 17.29
N TYR A 295 18.75 6.69 17.22
CA TYR A 295 18.50 7.84 16.34
C TYR A 295 19.43 9.01 16.64
N GLN A 296 19.63 9.37 17.93
CA GLN A 296 20.55 10.45 18.32
C GLN A 296 21.98 10.22 17.83
N LYS A 297 22.47 8.97 17.88
CA LYS A 297 23.79 8.59 17.35
C LYS A 297 23.87 8.78 15.83
N ILE A 298 22.82 8.37 15.09
CA ILE A 298 22.73 8.57 13.65
C ILE A 298 22.70 10.06 13.31
N GLU A 299 21.91 10.85 14.03
CA GLU A 299 21.81 12.29 13.81
C GLU A 299 23.12 13.02 14.11
N ALA A 300 23.82 12.66 15.20
CA ALA A 300 25.11 13.22 15.51
C ALA A 300 26.18 12.90 14.43
N ALA A 301 26.20 11.67 13.93
CA ALA A 301 27.07 11.27 12.83
C ALA A 301 26.74 12.02 11.53
N ALA A 302 25.47 12.15 11.20
CA ALA A 302 25.02 12.90 10.02
C ALA A 302 25.37 14.39 10.12
N LYS A 303 25.20 15.03 11.29
CA LYS A 303 25.62 16.43 11.52
C LYS A 303 27.11 16.63 11.37
N ALA A 304 27.92 15.66 11.80
CA ALA A 304 29.37 15.71 11.63
C ALA A 304 29.82 15.58 10.16
N GLU A 305 29.09 14.77 9.35
CA GLU A 305 29.41 14.53 7.95
C GLU A 305 28.81 15.61 7.01
N LEU A 306 27.56 16.06 7.26
CA LEU A 306 26.77 16.90 6.36
C LEU A 306 26.57 18.35 6.82
N GLY A 307 27.03 18.67 8.04
CA GLY A 307 26.96 20.00 8.64
C GLY A 307 26.07 20.06 9.88
N VAL A 308 26.37 20.99 10.79
CA VAL A 308 25.75 21.09 12.14
C VAL A 308 24.23 21.34 12.11
N ASP A 309 23.75 21.97 11.05
CA ASP A 309 22.33 22.28 10.87
C ASP A 309 21.55 21.17 10.15
N TYR A 310 22.21 20.08 9.76
CA TYR A 310 21.57 18.98 9.07
C TYR A 310 20.61 18.24 10.00
N LYS A 311 19.38 18.01 9.51
CA LYS A 311 18.35 17.26 10.23
C LYS A 311 18.11 15.94 9.52
N VAL A 312 18.32 14.84 10.24
CA VAL A 312 17.94 13.50 9.75
C VAL A 312 16.41 13.40 9.73
N PRO A 313 15.79 13.07 8.58
CA PRO A 313 14.35 12.88 8.53
C PRO A 313 13.92 11.73 9.45
N HIS A 314 12.88 11.94 10.23
CA HIS A 314 12.38 10.96 11.19
C HIS A 314 10.94 11.25 11.61
N TYR A 315 10.35 10.29 12.30
CA TYR A 315 9.01 10.36 12.91
C TYR A 315 9.08 9.79 14.31
N ASP A 316 8.73 10.58 15.29
CA ASP A 316 8.58 10.13 16.66
C ASP A 316 7.31 9.29 16.78
N LEU A 317 7.40 8.12 17.43
CA LEU A 317 6.27 7.25 17.68
C LEU A 317 5.80 7.39 19.13
N PRO A 318 4.51 7.10 19.43
CA PRO A 318 3.94 7.27 20.77
C PRO A 318 4.63 6.45 21.86
N ASP A 319 5.30 5.36 21.49
CA ASP A 319 6.05 4.48 22.40
C ASP A 319 7.47 4.97 22.69
N GLY A 320 7.84 6.15 22.19
CA GLY A 320 9.18 6.72 22.34
C GLY A 320 10.24 6.18 21.39
N THR A 321 9.85 5.32 20.45
CA THR A 321 10.72 4.90 19.35
C THR A 321 10.69 5.89 18.18
N VAL A 322 11.60 5.75 17.25
CA VAL A 322 11.76 6.66 16.11
C VAL A 322 11.74 5.87 14.81
N LYS A 323 10.85 6.23 13.89
CA LYS A 323 10.83 5.66 12.54
C LYS A 323 11.67 6.53 11.62
N VAL A 324 12.66 5.93 10.95
CA VAL A 324 13.56 6.64 10.03
C VAL A 324 13.30 6.18 8.59
N PRO A 325 13.20 7.12 7.60
CA PRO A 325 13.00 6.74 6.21
C PRO A 325 14.14 5.88 5.67
N ALA A 326 13.84 4.65 5.25
CA ALA A 326 14.81 3.76 4.62
C ALA A 326 15.36 4.36 3.32
N ALA A 327 14.54 5.11 2.57
CA ALA A 327 14.97 5.85 1.38
C ALA A 327 16.17 6.77 1.65
N TRP A 328 16.12 7.52 2.77
CA TRP A 328 17.22 8.38 3.19
C TRP A 328 18.48 7.57 3.50
N MET A 329 18.37 6.48 4.26
CA MET A 329 19.51 5.62 4.60
C MET A 329 20.17 5.02 3.34
N ILE A 330 19.36 4.55 2.40
CA ILE A 330 19.81 3.98 1.12
C ILE A 330 20.53 5.04 0.28
N GLU A 331 19.99 6.26 0.22
CA GLU A 331 20.62 7.39 -0.49
C GLU A 331 21.94 7.79 0.17
N GLN A 332 22.02 7.87 1.51
CA GLN A 332 23.25 8.18 2.24
C GLN A 332 24.33 7.07 2.08
N CYS A 333 23.94 5.86 1.72
CA CYS A 333 24.86 4.80 1.31
C CYS A 333 25.23 4.90 -0.19
N GLY A 334 24.73 5.92 -0.89
CA GLY A 334 25.05 6.21 -2.30
C GLY A 334 24.46 5.21 -3.28
N TRP A 335 23.33 4.54 -2.94
CA TRP A 335 22.68 3.56 -3.81
C TRP A 335 21.73 4.17 -4.84
N LYS A 336 21.26 5.39 -4.66
CA LYS A 336 20.33 6.05 -5.57
C LYS A 336 20.84 6.04 -7.03
N GLY A 337 20.05 5.51 -7.95
CA GLY A 337 20.39 5.39 -9.36
C GLY A 337 21.46 4.35 -9.70
N LYS A 338 22.00 3.60 -8.73
CA LYS A 338 23.01 2.56 -9.01
C LYS A 338 22.38 1.32 -9.63
N ARG A 339 23.07 0.82 -10.65
CA ARG A 339 22.72 -0.40 -11.38
C ARG A 339 23.57 -1.58 -10.94
N SER A 340 22.99 -2.77 -11.08
CA SER A 340 23.65 -4.04 -10.82
C SER A 340 23.07 -5.12 -11.73
N GLY A 341 23.76 -5.39 -12.83
CA GLY A 341 23.21 -6.25 -13.87
C GLY A 341 21.92 -5.67 -14.47
N GLY A 342 20.87 -6.49 -14.52
CA GLY A 342 19.54 -6.09 -14.96
C GLY A 342 18.73 -5.28 -13.95
N ALA A 343 19.15 -5.24 -12.67
CA ALA A 343 18.47 -4.53 -11.60
C ALA A 343 19.06 -3.15 -11.32
N ALA A 344 18.28 -2.23 -10.75
CA ALA A 344 18.76 -0.93 -10.29
C ALA A 344 17.97 -0.42 -9.07
N VAL A 345 18.58 0.49 -8.30
CA VAL A 345 17.84 1.38 -7.41
C VAL A 345 17.31 2.55 -8.22
N TYR A 346 16.00 2.81 -8.12
CA TYR A 346 15.37 3.87 -8.90
C TYR A 346 15.95 5.25 -8.56
N ASP A 347 16.21 6.06 -9.58
CA ASP A 347 16.91 7.34 -9.44
C ASP A 347 16.06 8.45 -8.80
N LYS A 348 14.72 8.36 -8.89
CA LYS A 348 13.80 9.32 -8.26
C LYS A 348 13.34 8.89 -6.87
N GLN A 349 13.38 7.59 -6.55
CA GLN A 349 12.97 7.05 -5.26
C GLN A 349 13.88 5.89 -4.84
N PRO A 350 14.85 6.14 -3.93
CA PRO A 350 15.83 5.13 -3.52
C PRO A 350 15.25 3.89 -2.83
N LEU A 351 13.99 3.99 -2.35
CA LEU A 351 13.30 2.87 -1.73
C LEU A 351 12.81 1.82 -2.74
N VAL A 352 12.83 2.16 -4.03
CA VAL A 352 12.32 1.30 -5.10
C VAL A 352 13.47 0.60 -5.82
N ILE A 353 13.45 -0.73 -5.82
CA ILE A 353 14.28 -1.55 -6.70
C ILE A 353 13.49 -1.85 -7.96
N VAL A 354 14.14 -1.73 -9.11
CA VAL A 354 13.52 -1.91 -10.43
C VAL A 354 14.20 -3.01 -11.24
N ASN A 355 13.40 -3.70 -12.03
CA ASN A 355 13.84 -4.51 -13.16
C ASN A 355 14.18 -3.54 -14.32
N TYR A 356 15.42 -3.05 -14.31
CA TYR A 356 15.86 -1.93 -15.17
C TYR A 356 15.89 -2.29 -16.65
N THR A 357 16.29 -3.53 -16.96
CA THR A 357 16.40 -4.01 -18.34
C THR A 357 15.09 -4.62 -18.86
N GLY A 358 14.14 -4.94 -17.99
CA GLY A 358 12.96 -5.77 -18.27
C GLY A 358 13.26 -7.26 -18.31
N ASP A 359 14.54 -7.65 -18.22
CA ASP A 359 15.05 -9.02 -18.30
C ASP A 359 15.94 -9.38 -17.11
N ALA A 360 15.83 -8.65 -15.98
CA ALA A 360 16.60 -8.96 -14.78
C ALA A 360 16.23 -10.35 -14.25
N TYR A 361 17.25 -11.10 -13.84
CA TYR A 361 17.05 -12.34 -13.10
C TYR A 361 16.72 -12.04 -11.63
N PRO A 362 15.91 -12.88 -10.97
CA PRO A 362 15.59 -12.71 -9.55
C PRO A 362 16.84 -12.57 -8.66
N GLU A 363 17.90 -13.32 -8.96
CA GLU A 363 19.17 -13.29 -8.21
C GLU A 363 19.86 -11.93 -8.28
N GLU A 364 19.67 -11.16 -9.36
CA GLU A 364 20.23 -9.82 -9.50
C GLU A 364 19.52 -8.83 -8.57
N ILE A 365 18.20 -8.96 -8.44
CA ILE A 365 17.37 -8.15 -7.52
C ILE A 365 17.72 -8.51 -6.07
N ILE A 366 17.75 -9.80 -5.72
CA ILE A 366 18.13 -10.30 -4.38
C ILE A 366 19.58 -9.92 -4.06
N GLY A 367 20.48 -10.02 -5.02
CA GLY A 367 21.89 -9.62 -4.85
C GLY A 367 22.02 -8.12 -4.59
N LEU A 368 21.21 -7.28 -5.22
CA LEU A 368 21.16 -5.84 -4.98
C LEU A 368 20.58 -5.53 -3.60
N GLU A 369 19.45 -6.14 -3.24
CA GLU A 369 18.82 -6.08 -1.92
C GLU A 369 19.84 -6.35 -0.80
N ARG A 370 20.50 -7.51 -0.85
CA ARG A 370 21.50 -7.92 0.18
C ARG A 370 22.63 -6.91 0.34
N ARG A 371 23.11 -6.32 -0.76
CA ARG A 371 24.15 -5.29 -0.72
C ARG A 371 23.65 -3.99 -0.11
N ILE A 372 22.42 -3.59 -0.38
CA ILE A 372 21.79 -2.43 0.25
C ILE A 372 21.68 -2.66 1.76
N ILE A 373 21.12 -3.80 2.19
CA ILE A 373 20.99 -4.17 3.62
C ILE A 373 22.35 -4.12 4.29
N ALA A 374 23.37 -4.75 3.71
CA ALA A 374 24.73 -4.77 4.27
C ALA A 374 25.33 -3.36 4.40
N SER A 375 25.12 -2.49 3.38
CA SER A 375 25.64 -1.12 3.40
C SER A 375 24.96 -0.26 4.47
N VAL A 376 23.65 -0.36 4.61
CA VAL A 376 22.90 0.37 5.63
C VAL A 376 23.27 -0.13 7.02
N LYS A 377 23.40 -1.43 7.21
CA LYS A 377 23.84 -2.03 8.48
C LYS A 377 25.25 -1.58 8.86
N ALA A 378 26.18 -1.53 7.88
CA ALA A 378 27.55 -1.07 8.11
C ALA A 378 27.62 0.42 8.46
N LYS A 379 26.85 1.28 7.79
CA LYS A 379 26.90 2.74 8.02
C LYS A 379 26.10 3.18 9.25
N PHE A 380 24.92 2.60 9.49
CA PHE A 380 23.97 3.08 10.50
C PHE A 380 23.74 2.09 11.65
N GLY A 381 24.23 0.85 11.57
CA GLY A 381 23.90 -0.20 12.53
C GLY A 381 22.44 -0.67 12.46
N VAL A 382 21.72 -0.31 11.40
CA VAL A 382 20.30 -0.63 11.19
C VAL A 382 20.17 -1.70 10.14
N GLU A 383 19.40 -2.75 10.44
CA GLU A 383 19.05 -3.78 9.47
C GLU A 383 17.73 -3.44 8.79
N LEU A 384 17.75 -3.32 7.46
CA LEU A 384 16.53 -3.13 6.66
C LEU A 384 15.85 -4.47 6.44
N HIS A 385 14.52 -4.46 6.49
CA HIS A 385 13.69 -5.61 6.16
C HIS A 385 12.90 -5.34 4.88
N PRO A 386 12.88 -6.30 3.93
CA PRO A 386 12.04 -6.17 2.73
C PRO A 386 10.56 -6.15 3.13
N GLU A 387 9.79 -5.30 2.44
CA GLU A 387 8.32 -5.30 2.48
C GLU A 387 7.77 -6.28 1.42
N VAL A 388 8.53 -6.50 0.36
CA VAL A 388 8.20 -7.37 -0.77
C VAL A 388 8.32 -8.83 -0.36
N ASP A 389 7.28 -9.62 -0.62
CA ASP A 389 7.28 -11.06 -0.37
C ASP A 389 8.08 -11.79 -1.47
N HIS A 390 9.09 -12.57 -1.07
CA HIS A 390 9.83 -13.48 -1.94
C HIS A 390 9.09 -14.81 -2.07
N ILE A 391 8.79 -15.20 -3.30
CA ILE A 391 8.01 -16.40 -3.64
C ILE A 391 8.92 -17.42 -4.33
#